data_e24f8905046ff129f11d7a4421ddbba4
#
_entry.id   e24f8905046ff129f11d7a4421ddbba4
#
_cell.length_a   1.000
_cell.length_b   1.000
_cell.length_c   1.000
_cell.angle_alpha   90.00
_cell.angle_beta   90.00
_cell.angle_gamma   90.00
#
_symmetry.space_group_name_H-M   'P 1'
#
loop_
_entity.id
_entity.type
_entity.pdbx_description
1 polymer ?
#
loop_
_entity_poly.entity_id
_entity_poly.type
_entity_poly.pdbx_seq_one_letter_code
_entity_poly.pdbx_strand_id
1 'polypeptide(L)'
;AHSGVWNMALLAVEPARQNVIDFSAPYLEIEATYLVPANSPLQRIEDVDRTGVRISVMHKSAYALYLSRSLKHAQLVQMASMDASYNEFVAQGLEALSGLRPRLVQEQAKLPGSRVLDGRFTAIGQAIGVPKGGSAAAAFLRDFVERAKASGLVAQIIERNGVQGVTVAGPAA
;
A
#
# COMPACT_ATOMS: atom_id res chain seq x y z
N ALA A 1 -10.31 9.17 -13.34
CA ALA A 1 -9.81 9.77 -14.60
C ALA A 1 -10.96 10.19 -15.52
N HIS A 2 -12.04 9.43 -15.58
CA HIS A 2 -13.16 9.70 -16.52
C HIS A 2 -14.03 10.92 -16.18
N SER A 3 -13.93 11.45 -14.96
CA SER A 3 -14.77 12.57 -14.50
C SER A 3 -14.21 13.96 -14.83
N GLY A 4 -12.97 14.06 -15.34
CA GLY A 4 -12.31 15.35 -15.59
C GLY A 4 -12.02 16.19 -14.33
N VAL A 5 -12.16 15.60 -13.14
CA VAL A 5 -12.02 16.30 -11.85
C VAL A 5 -10.55 16.63 -11.51
N TRP A 6 -9.59 15.90 -12.10
CA TRP A 6 -8.17 16.12 -11.84
C TRP A 6 -7.34 15.94 -13.12
N ASN A 7 -6.24 16.67 -13.21
CA ASN A 7 -5.27 16.60 -14.31
C ASN A 7 -4.00 15.85 -13.90
N MET A 8 -3.72 15.74 -12.60
CA MET A 8 -2.57 15.04 -12.03
C MET A 8 -2.94 14.54 -10.63
N ALA A 9 -2.45 13.36 -10.27
CA ALA A 9 -2.67 12.78 -8.95
C ALA A 9 -1.44 11.98 -8.48
N LEU A 10 -1.20 11.99 -7.16
CA LEU A 10 -0.24 11.09 -6.51
C LEU A 10 -1.01 9.86 -6.06
N LEU A 11 -0.66 8.69 -6.59
CA LEU A 11 -1.40 7.46 -6.29
C LEU A 11 -0.57 6.20 -6.52
N ALA A 12 -1.03 5.11 -5.91
CA ALA A 12 -0.42 3.81 -6.05
C ALA A 12 -0.49 3.29 -7.49
N VAL A 13 0.63 2.81 -7.99
CA VAL A 13 0.71 2.06 -9.25
C VAL A 13 0.04 0.71 -9.05
N GLU A 14 -0.91 0.39 -9.94
CA GLU A 14 -1.61 -0.88 -9.95
C GLU A 14 -1.96 -1.23 -11.41
N PRO A 15 -1.75 -2.48 -11.86
CA PRO A 15 -1.94 -2.87 -13.27
C PRO A 15 -3.30 -2.47 -13.85
N ALA A 16 -4.40 -2.66 -13.10
CA ALA A 16 -5.73 -2.28 -13.59
C ALA A 16 -5.88 -0.77 -13.80
N ARG A 17 -5.15 0.07 -13.07
CA ARG A 17 -5.17 1.53 -13.22
C ARG A 17 -4.43 2.01 -14.46
N GLN A 18 -3.42 1.26 -14.93
CA GLN A 18 -2.62 1.60 -16.12
C GLN A 18 -3.46 1.61 -17.41
N ASN A 19 -4.65 1.00 -17.40
CA ASN A 19 -5.58 1.06 -18.51
C ASN A 19 -6.16 2.47 -18.75
N VAL A 20 -6.22 3.30 -17.70
CA VAL A 20 -6.87 4.62 -17.73
C VAL A 20 -6.00 5.77 -17.22
N ILE A 21 -4.78 5.46 -16.75
CA ILE A 21 -3.81 6.42 -16.19
C ILE A 21 -2.43 6.13 -16.82
N ASP A 22 -1.76 7.18 -17.27
CA ASP A 22 -0.33 7.16 -17.59
C ASP A 22 0.44 7.58 -16.34
N PHE A 23 1.37 6.71 -15.89
CA PHE A 23 2.17 6.92 -14.68
C PHE A 23 3.59 7.39 -15.00
N SER A 24 4.15 8.19 -14.09
CA SER A 24 5.61 8.29 -13.94
C SER A 24 6.18 6.95 -13.47
N ALA A 25 7.51 6.82 -13.37
CA ALA A 25 8.09 5.81 -12.48
C ALA A 25 7.64 6.07 -11.02
N PRO A 26 7.60 5.04 -10.17
CA PRO A 26 7.40 5.25 -8.74
C PRO A 26 8.51 6.12 -8.16
N TYR A 27 8.14 7.10 -7.32
CA TYR A 27 9.13 7.92 -6.60
C TYR A 27 9.47 7.32 -5.24
N LEU A 28 8.54 6.59 -4.63
CA LEU A 28 8.76 5.83 -3.40
C LEU A 28 7.93 4.55 -3.39
N GLU A 29 8.30 3.64 -2.52
CA GLU A 29 7.56 2.41 -2.21
C GLU A 29 7.14 2.42 -0.75
N ILE A 30 5.92 1.95 -0.48
CA ILE A 30 5.40 1.76 0.87
C ILE A 30 5.18 0.27 1.11
N GLU A 31 5.76 -0.26 2.17
CA GLU A 31 5.53 -1.65 2.56
C GLU A 31 4.08 -1.90 2.92
N ALA A 32 3.52 -2.98 2.38
CA ALA A 32 2.24 -3.53 2.79
C ALA A 32 2.47 -4.79 3.62
N THR A 33 1.87 -4.84 4.82
CA THR A 33 2.07 -5.88 5.81
C THR A 33 0.78 -6.15 6.59
N TYR A 34 0.86 -6.85 7.72
CA TYR A 34 -0.27 -7.19 8.56
C TYR A 34 -0.08 -6.70 10.00
N LEU A 35 -1.18 -6.28 10.61
CA LEU A 35 -1.33 -6.13 12.05
C LEU A 35 -2.08 -7.36 12.56
N VAL A 36 -1.59 -7.98 13.63
CA VAL A 36 -2.20 -9.15 14.26
C VAL A 36 -2.48 -8.89 15.75
N PRO A 37 -3.48 -9.57 16.36
CA PRO A 37 -3.76 -9.43 17.77
C PRO A 37 -2.58 -9.86 18.68
N ALA A 38 -2.60 -9.45 19.93
CA ALA A 38 -1.55 -9.73 20.94
C ALA A 38 -1.16 -11.21 21.02
N ASN A 39 -2.13 -12.10 21.08
CA ASN A 39 -1.94 -13.54 21.26
C ASN A 39 -2.01 -14.31 19.94
N SER A 40 -1.82 -13.63 18.81
CA SER A 40 -1.88 -14.27 17.50
C SER A 40 -0.76 -15.31 17.33
N PRO A 41 -1.08 -16.51 16.83
CA PRO A 41 -0.08 -17.51 16.46
C PRO A 41 0.66 -17.14 15.16
N LEU A 42 0.18 -16.13 14.43
CA LEU A 42 0.80 -15.65 13.20
C LEU A 42 2.03 -14.82 13.55
N GLN A 43 3.22 -15.34 13.26
CA GLN A 43 4.49 -14.70 13.62
C GLN A 43 5.17 -14.04 12.42
N ARG A 44 4.92 -14.54 11.20
CA ARG A 44 5.57 -14.11 9.96
C ARG A 44 4.52 -13.91 8.87
N ILE A 45 4.91 -13.21 7.81
CA ILE A 45 4.06 -12.95 6.64
C ILE A 45 3.51 -14.26 6.05
N GLU A 46 4.36 -15.28 5.95
CA GLU A 46 4.02 -16.59 5.37
C GLU A 46 2.98 -17.36 6.20
N ASP A 47 2.83 -17.02 7.47
CA ASP A 47 1.85 -17.65 8.34
C ASP A 47 0.41 -17.23 8.05
N VAL A 48 0.22 -16.12 7.34
CA VAL A 48 -1.10 -15.49 7.17
C VAL A 48 -1.95 -16.19 6.11
N ASP A 49 -1.34 -16.73 5.04
CA ASP A 49 -2.12 -17.41 3.99
C ASP A 49 -2.44 -18.86 4.37
N ARG A 50 -3.32 -19.04 5.35
CA ARG A 50 -3.79 -20.35 5.83
C ARG A 50 -5.31 -20.44 5.87
N THR A 51 -5.84 -21.63 5.71
CA THR A 51 -7.27 -21.90 5.91
C THR A 51 -7.70 -21.52 7.31
N GLY A 52 -8.81 -20.79 7.41
CA GLY A 52 -9.35 -20.29 8.67
C GLY A 52 -8.83 -18.91 9.06
N VAL A 53 -7.82 -18.36 8.38
CA VAL A 53 -7.36 -16.98 8.59
C VAL A 53 -8.25 -16.01 7.82
N ARG A 54 -8.85 -15.05 8.53
CA ARG A 54 -9.66 -13.97 7.97
C ARG A 54 -8.86 -12.67 8.04
N ILE A 55 -8.72 -12.00 6.90
CA ILE A 55 -7.91 -10.80 6.76
C ILE A 55 -8.82 -9.62 6.44
N SER A 56 -8.92 -8.65 7.35
CA SER A 56 -9.61 -7.39 7.04
C SER A 56 -8.78 -6.54 6.09
N VAL A 57 -9.43 -5.95 5.07
CA VAL A 57 -8.76 -5.18 4.04
C VAL A 57 -9.65 -4.07 3.48
N MET A 58 -9.07 -2.90 3.18
CA MET A 58 -9.78 -1.83 2.48
C MET A 58 -10.00 -2.20 1.01
N HIS A 59 -11.26 -2.28 0.60
CA HIS A 59 -11.69 -2.59 -0.78
C HIS A 59 -11.02 -1.66 -1.80
N LYS A 60 -10.65 -2.19 -2.97
CA LYS A 60 -10.01 -1.46 -4.08
C LYS A 60 -8.66 -0.80 -3.76
N SER A 61 -8.08 -1.03 -2.60
CA SER A 61 -6.70 -0.63 -2.35
C SER A 61 -5.73 -1.46 -3.21
N ALA A 62 -4.55 -0.91 -3.52
CA ALA A 62 -3.55 -1.64 -4.30
C ALA A 62 -3.12 -2.95 -3.61
N TYR A 63 -3.00 -2.93 -2.28
CA TYR A 63 -2.67 -4.14 -1.51
C TYR A 63 -3.84 -5.14 -1.46
N ALA A 64 -5.10 -4.69 -1.45
CA ALA A 64 -6.25 -5.60 -1.56
C ALA A 64 -6.29 -6.30 -2.93
N LEU A 65 -6.03 -5.57 -4.00
CA LEU A 65 -5.94 -6.12 -5.36
C LEU A 65 -4.78 -7.11 -5.49
N TYR A 66 -3.64 -6.84 -4.83
CA TYR A 66 -2.53 -7.79 -4.75
C TYR A 66 -2.96 -9.07 -4.01
N LEU A 67 -3.49 -8.95 -2.79
CA LEU A 67 -3.92 -10.09 -1.98
C LEU A 67 -4.98 -10.94 -2.69
N SER A 68 -5.94 -10.33 -3.38
CA SER A 68 -6.96 -11.05 -4.15
C SER A 68 -6.39 -11.96 -5.26
N ARG A 69 -5.17 -11.67 -5.75
CA ARG A 69 -4.49 -12.47 -6.76
C ARG A 69 -3.50 -13.47 -6.18
N SER A 70 -2.97 -13.20 -4.98
CA SER A 70 -1.86 -13.97 -4.41
C SER A 70 -2.27 -14.96 -3.33
N LEU A 71 -3.30 -14.67 -2.55
CA LEU A 71 -3.78 -15.58 -1.50
C LEU A 71 -4.42 -16.83 -2.10
N LYS A 72 -4.16 -17.96 -1.45
CA LYS A 72 -4.67 -19.29 -1.84
C LYS A 72 -5.63 -19.87 -0.81
N HIS A 73 -5.48 -19.55 0.46
CA HIS A 73 -6.14 -20.22 1.57
C HIS A 73 -6.88 -19.26 2.51
N ALA A 74 -6.30 -18.08 2.79
CA ALA A 74 -6.91 -17.11 3.68
C ALA A 74 -8.07 -16.37 3.01
N GLN A 75 -9.02 -15.92 3.84
CA GLN A 75 -10.22 -15.21 3.38
C GLN A 75 -10.08 -13.70 3.56
N LEU A 76 -10.38 -12.92 2.51
CA LEU A 76 -10.44 -11.46 2.58
C LEU A 76 -11.82 -10.99 3.04
N VAL A 77 -11.84 -10.17 4.10
CA VAL A 77 -13.02 -9.42 4.56
C VAL A 77 -12.85 -7.98 4.09
N GLN A 78 -13.56 -7.61 3.02
CA GLN A 78 -13.37 -6.33 2.34
C GLN A 78 -14.29 -5.26 2.90
N MET A 79 -13.71 -4.14 3.34
CA MET A 79 -14.41 -3.01 3.94
C MET A 79 -14.27 -1.73 3.10
N ALA A 80 -15.17 -0.78 3.29
CA ALA A 80 -15.25 0.44 2.47
C ALA A 80 -14.08 1.43 2.71
N SER A 81 -13.47 1.40 3.89
CA SER A 81 -12.37 2.30 4.27
C SER A 81 -11.36 1.59 5.18
N MET A 82 -10.22 2.21 5.41
CA MET A 82 -9.23 1.69 6.36
C MET A 82 -9.77 1.71 7.80
N ASP A 83 -10.50 2.74 8.18
CA ASP A 83 -11.14 2.82 9.50
C ASP A 83 -12.20 1.71 9.66
N ALA A 84 -13.02 1.46 8.65
CA ALA A 84 -13.96 0.34 8.66
C ALA A 84 -13.23 -1.01 8.74
N SER A 85 -12.10 -1.17 8.05
CA SER A 85 -11.29 -2.39 8.12
C SER A 85 -10.73 -2.63 9.54
N TYR A 86 -10.24 -1.58 10.18
CA TYR A 86 -9.76 -1.66 11.56
C TYR A 86 -10.90 -2.00 12.53
N ASN A 87 -12.03 -1.31 12.42
CA ASN A 87 -13.18 -1.56 13.29
C ASN A 87 -13.70 -2.99 13.14
N GLU A 88 -13.80 -3.51 11.93
CA GLU A 88 -14.22 -4.90 11.66
C GLU A 88 -13.20 -5.91 12.20
N PHE A 89 -11.90 -5.65 12.01
CA PHE A 89 -10.84 -6.47 12.57
C PHE A 89 -10.96 -6.64 14.09
N VAL A 90 -11.23 -5.54 14.81
CA VAL A 90 -11.40 -5.55 16.26
C VAL A 90 -12.73 -6.17 16.67
N ALA A 91 -13.84 -5.75 16.06
CA ALA A 91 -15.18 -6.16 16.45
C ALA A 91 -15.45 -7.65 16.24
N GLN A 92 -14.92 -8.21 15.14
CA GLN A 92 -15.11 -9.62 14.79
C GLN A 92 -13.96 -10.52 15.25
N GLY A 93 -12.95 -9.96 15.90
CA GLY A 93 -11.77 -10.72 16.32
C GLY A 93 -11.10 -11.43 15.13
N LEU A 94 -10.88 -10.70 14.02
CA LEU A 94 -10.26 -11.29 12.84
C LEU A 94 -8.78 -11.57 13.10
N GLU A 95 -8.22 -12.50 12.35
CA GLU A 95 -6.85 -13.00 12.58
C GLU A 95 -5.79 -11.99 12.12
N ALA A 96 -6.10 -11.15 11.11
CA ALA A 96 -5.18 -10.12 10.62
C ALA A 96 -5.91 -8.91 10.04
N LEU A 97 -5.27 -7.74 10.13
CA LEU A 97 -5.62 -6.53 9.39
C LEU A 97 -4.49 -6.23 8.42
N SER A 98 -4.78 -6.14 7.12
CA SER A 98 -3.81 -5.77 6.11
C SER A 98 -3.80 -4.27 5.82
N GLY A 99 -2.64 -3.71 5.55
CA GLY A 99 -2.52 -2.29 5.24
C GLY A 99 -1.09 -1.87 4.93
N LEU A 100 -0.92 -0.59 4.64
CA LEU A 100 0.40 0.02 4.54
C LEU A 100 1.01 0.16 5.94
N ARG A 101 2.29 -0.19 6.08
CA ARG A 101 3.00 -0.19 7.38
C ARG A 101 2.81 1.10 8.18
N PRO A 102 2.96 2.32 7.61
CA PRO A 102 2.80 3.56 8.39
C PRO A 102 1.42 3.66 9.03
N ARG A 103 0.37 3.22 8.33
CA ARG A 103 -0.98 3.21 8.87
C ARG A 103 -1.16 2.12 9.93
N LEU A 104 -0.63 0.92 9.71
CA LEU A 104 -0.75 -0.17 10.69
C LEU A 104 -0.03 0.13 12.00
N VAL A 105 1.10 0.86 11.97
CA VAL A 105 1.78 1.35 13.17
C VAL A 105 0.88 2.30 13.98
N GLN A 106 0.12 3.18 13.31
CA GLN A 106 -0.86 4.04 13.98
C GLN A 106 -2.02 3.23 14.58
N GLU A 107 -2.49 2.20 13.88
CA GLU A 107 -3.55 1.32 14.40
C GLU A 107 -3.07 0.45 15.57
N GLN A 108 -1.82 -0.01 15.51
CA GLN A 108 -1.19 -0.74 16.62
C GLN A 108 -1.21 0.07 17.91
N ALA A 109 -0.96 1.38 17.86
CA ALA A 109 -0.99 2.24 19.02
C ALA A 109 -2.37 2.31 19.70
N LYS A 110 -3.45 2.01 18.97
CA LYS A 110 -4.83 1.97 19.50
C LYS A 110 -5.22 0.60 20.08
N LEU A 111 -4.45 -0.45 19.79
CA LEU A 111 -4.74 -1.83 20.20
C LEU A 111 -3.56 -2.41 20.99
N PRO A 112 -3.52 -2.23 22.32
CA PRO A 112 -2.41 -2.68 23.15
C PRO A 112 -2.08 -4.16 22.97
N GLY A 113 -0.78 -4.46 22.84
CA GLY A 113 -0.27 -5.81 22.64
C GLY A 113 -0.35 -6.35 21.21
N SER A 114 -1.10 -5.71 20.31
CA SER A 114 -1.08 -6.08 18.89
C SER A 114 0.30 -5.86 18.29
N ARG A 115 0.58 -6.55 17.18
CA ARG A 115 1.90 -6.51 16.52
C ARG A 115 1.76 -6.27 15.02
N VAL A 116 2.49 -5.32 14.47
CA VAL A 116 2.75 -5.26 13.04
C VAL A 116 3.81 -6.30 12.72
N LEU A 117 3.52 -7.22 11.81
CA LEU A 117 4.46 -8.27 11.43
C LEU A 117 5.71 -7.69 10.75
N ASP A 118 6.86 -8.30 11.05
CA ASP A 118 8.10 -7.99 10.36
C ASP A 118 8.03 -8.45 8.89
N GLY A 119 8.75 -7.75 8.02
CA GLY A 119 8.71 -8.01 6.60
C GLY A 119 7.43 -7.45 5.93
N ARG A 120 7.26 -7.77 4.68
CA ARG A 120 6.16 -7.27 3.84
C ARG A 120 5.67 -8.37 2.90
N PHE A 121 4.37 -8.41 2.60
CA PHE A 121 3.86 -9.29 1.55
C PHE A 121 4.02 -8.65 0.16
N THR A 122 4.08 -7.31 0.08
CA THR A 122 4.40 -6.56 -1.13
C THR A 122 4.87 -5.15 -0.80
N ALA A 123 5.42 -4.46 -1.79
CA ALA A 123 5.68 -3.03 -1.75
C ALA A 123 4.77 -2.33 -2.78
N ILE A 124 4.17 -1.22 -2.36
CA ILE A 124 3.26 -0.44 -3.20
C ILE A 124 4.00 0.80 -3.71
N GLY A 125 4.36 0.79 -4.98
CA GLY A 125 4.96 1.97 -5.63
C GLY A 125 3.96 3.13 -5.70
N GLN A 126 4.41 4.31 -5.28
CA GLN A 126 3.66 5.55 -5.41
C GLN A 126 4.23 6.37 -6.57
N ALA A 127 3.38 6.78 -7.48
CA ALA A 127 3.77 7.52 -8.68
C ALA A 127 2.86 8.73 -8.93
N ILE A 128 3.28 9.56 -9.84
CA ILE A 128 2.47 10.66 -10.36
C ILE A 128 1.74 10.13 -11.59
N GLY A 129 0.41 10.20 -11.57
CA GLY A 129 -0.45 9.77 -12.68
C GLY A 129 -1.14 10.95 -13.35
N VAL A 130 -1.31 10.85 -14.66
CA VAL A 130 -2.14 11.74 -15.49
C VAL A 130 -3.20 10.91 -16.20
N PRO A 131 -4.33 11.48 -16.61
CA PRO A 131 -5.29 10.78 -17.46
C PRO A 131 -4.63 10.21 -18.72
N LYS A 132 -5.06 9.01 -19.12
CA LYS A 132 -4.52 8.31 -20.31
C LYS A 132 -4.56 9.19 -21.55
N GLY A 133 -3.47 9.17 -22.33
CA GLY A 133 -3.30 9.97 -23.55
C GLY A 133 -2.56 11.29 -23.36
N GLY A 134 -2.16 11.66 -22.15
CA GLY A 134 -1.35 12.84 -21.85
C GLY A 134 0.16 12.61 -22.06
N SER A 135 0.59 12.18 -23.25
CA SER A 135 1.95 11.69 -23.50
C SER A 135 3.07 12.67 -23.15
N ALA A 136 2.92 13.96 -23.44
CA ALA A 136 3.92 14.99 -23.11
C ALA A 136 4.03 15.20 -21.58
N ALA A 137 2.91 15.28 -20.88
CA ALA A 137 2.88 15.38 -19.42
C ALA A 137 3.47 14.12 -18.75
N ALA A 138 3.11 12.94 -19.24
CA ALA A 138 3.64 11.69 -18.72
C ALA A 138 5.16 11.58 -18.92
N ALA A 139 5.69 12.03 -20.08
CA ALA A 139 7.13 12.04 -20.36
C ALA A 139 7.86 13.00 -19.39
N PHE A 140 7.36 14.22 -19.22
CA PHE A 140 7.91 15.19 -18.30
C PHE A 140 7.94 14.66 -16.86
N LEU A 141 6.85 14.03 -16.41
CA LEU A 141 6.74 13.51 -15.04
C LEU A 141 7.68 12.32 -14.81
N ARG A 142 7.90 11.45 -15.80
CA ARG A 142 8.91 10.39 -15.69
C ARG A 142 10.30 10.96 -15.45
N ASP A 143 10.71 11.91 -16.27
CA ASP A 143 12.02 12.56 -16.16
C ASP A 143 12.15 13.35 -14.83
N PHE A 144 11.11 14.09 -14.45
CA PHE A 144 11.07 14.82 -13.16
C PHE A 144 11.26 13.88 -11.97
N VAL A 145 10.55 12.75 -11.93
CA VAL A 145 10.63 11.79 -10.82
C VAL A 145 12.03 11.16 -10.75
N GLU A 146 12.63 10.77 -11.88
CA GLU A 146 13.98 10.20 -11.90
C GLU A 146 15.01 11.22 -11.39
N ARG A 147 14.92 12.48 -11.81
CA ARG A 147 15.79 13.54 -11.27
C ARG A 147 15.58 13.78 -9.79
N ALA A 148 14.34 13.77 -9.30
CA ALA A 148 14.03 13.94 -7.89
C ALA A 148 14.59 12.79 -7.03
N LYS A 149 14.56 11.55 -7.53
CA LYS A 149 15.21 10.41 -6.87
C LYS A 149 16.73 10.56 -6.88
N ALA A 150 17.31 10.83 -8.05
CA ALA A 150 18.76 10.93 -8.24
C ALA A 150 19.39 12.08 -7.43
N SER A 151 18.68 13.20 -7.24
CA SER A 151 19.15 14.32 -6.42
C SER A 151 19.10 14.07 -4.91
N GLY A 152 18.53 12.94 -4.47
CA GLY A 152 18.32 12.64 -3.05
C GLY A 152 17.11 13.36 -2.43
N LEU A 153 16.37 14.18 -3.18
CA LEU A 153 15.22 14.93 -2.65
C LEU A 153 14.18 14.00 -2.02
N VAL A 154 13.83 12.89 -2.67
CA VAL A 154 12.84 11.95 -2.14
C VAL A 154 13.34 11.32 -0.83
N ALA A 155 14.62 10.91 -0.77
CA ALA A 155 15.23 10.35 0.44
C ALA A 155 15.18 11.34 1.60
N GLN A 156 15.57 12.59 1.37
CA GLN A 156 15.53 13.67 2.38
C GLN A 156 14.11 13.93 2.91
N ILE A 157 13.10 13.89 2.03
CA ILE A 157 11.70 14.07 2.44
C ILE A 157 11.24 12.90 3.32
N ILE A 158 11.56 11.65 2.96
CA ILE A 158 11.22 10.47 3.75
C ILE A 158 11.87 10.56 5.14
N GLU A 159 13.17 10.83 5.20
CA GLU A 159 13.92 10.97 6.44
C GLU A 159 13.36 12.08 7.34
N ARG A 160 13.14 13.27 6.77
CA ARG A 160 12.60 14.44 7.49
C ARG A 160 11.24 14.15 8.15
N ASN A 161 10.42 13.32 7.53
CA ASN A 161 9.10 12.97 8.05
C ASN A 161 9.10 11.72 8.94
N GLY A 162 10.22 10.99 9.05
CA GLY A 162 10.36 9.82 9.93
C GLY A 162 9.37 8.70 9.67
N VAL A 163 8.92 8.51 8.43
CA VAL A 163 7.87 7.54 8.09
C VAL A 163 8.45 6.15 7.96
N GLN A 164 8.02 5.22 8.81
CA GLN A 164 8.47 3.82 8.78
C GLN A 164 7.86 3.05 7.60
N GLY A 165 8.64 2.12 7.02
CA GLY A 165 8.18 1.27 5.93
C GLY A 165 8.00 1.99 4.60
N VAL A 166 8.69 3.12 4.43
CA VAL A 166 8.75 3.88 3.18
C VAL A 166 10.19 3.96 2.71
N THR A 167 10.44 3.66 1.45
CA THR A 167 11.75 3.71 0.82
C THR A 167 11.69 4.43 -0.52
N VAL A 168 12.81 4.99 -0.98
CA VAL A 168 12.91 5.50 -2.35
C VAL A 168 12.75 4.33 -3.32
N ALA A 169 11.92 4.49 -4.33
CA ALA A 169 11.78 3.47 -5.37
C ALA A 169 13.07 3.36 -6.21
N GLY A 170 13.36 2.16 -6.68
CA GLY A 170 14.48 1.93 -7.59
C GLY A 170 14.36 2.77 -8.89
N PRO A 171 15.44 2.85 -9.69
CA PRO A 171 15.38 3.49 -11.00
C PRO A 171 14.34 2.79 -11.89
N ALA A 172 13.76 3.54 -12.82
CA ALA A 172 12.89 2.94 -13.84
C ALA A 172 13.68 1.94 -14.68
N ALA A 173 13.04 0.79 -14.96
CA ALA A 173 13.59 -0.22 -15.85
C ALA A 173 13.49 0.22 -17.33
#